data_e5642f8395c3e84a3a416d54be78f754
#
_entry.id   e5642f8395c3e84a3a416d54be78f754
#
_cell.length_a   1.000
_cell.length_b   1.000
_cell.length_c   1.000
_cell.angle_alpha   90.00
_cell.angle_beta   90.00
_cell.angle_gamma   90.00
#
_symmetry.space_group_name_H-M   'P 1'
#
loop_
_entity.id
_entity.type
_entity.pdbx_description
1 polymer ?
#
loop_
_entity_poly.entity_id
_entity_poly.type
_entity_poly.pdbx_seq_one_letter_code
_entity_poly.pdbx_strand_id
1 'polypeptide(L)'
;MFKKLFSIAALSAIATVTYAGSAQAAGFSYGSGAFRDNNVTNEGSFSENVNDAGYETFDFNNSTGLPGNDKVNYSYSGNNTRGTTQVVTLDNQEIKWAPAGVNGEKNESQYLQVFEGKSAVIETAKEGDTFNYFGLNLGALSSGNTLEFFNGDDAVVFDYMDTQGNAQSATTLTYSILTALAPTAAQQHGGQTNGFFEFFSEGMDDNFDKIVISQVGGGGFETDNHTFRIAKGKYAQASVPEPSIALGMLAFSGGMFLRKRKQKKSVE
;
A
#
# COMPACT_ATOMS: atom_id res chain seq x y z
N MET A 1 -38.43 -21.07 -10.72
CA MET A 1 -37.95 -20.59 -9.40
C MET A 1 -36.54 -20.03 -9.63
N PHE A 2 -36.41 -18.75 -9.97
CA PHE A 2 -35.12 -18.12 -10.34
C PHE A 2 -34.50 -17.50 -9.09
N LYS A 3 -33.37 -18.04 -8.63
CA LYS A 3 -32.55 -17.43 -7.59
C LYS A 3 -31.78 -16.28 -8.20
N LYS A 4 -32.09 -15.04 -7.80
CA LYS A 4 -31.32 -13.84 -8.13
C LYS A 4 -30.04 -13.87 -7.28
N LEU A 5 -28.90 -14.09 -7.93
CA LEU A 5 -27.58 -13.81 -7.37
C LEU A 5 -27.40 -12.29 -7.33
N PHE A 6 -27.38 -11.71 -6.16
CA PHE A 6 -26.92 -10.36 -5.94
C PHE A 6 -25.39 -10.40 -5.81
N SER A 7 -24.68 -9.98 -6.84
CA SER A 7 -23.27 -9.65 -6.73
C SER A 7 -23.18 -8.31 -5.97
N ILE A 8 -22.69 -8.37 -4.75
CA ILE A 8 -22.31 -7.18 -3.99
C ILE A 8 -20.91 -6.81 -4.49
N ALA A 9 -20.83 -5.83 -5.38
CA ALA A 9 -19.57 -5.16 -5.67
C ALA A 9 -19.21 -4.33 -4.44
N ALA A 10 -18.22 -4.75 -3.68
CA ALA A 10 -17.63 -3.95 -2.63
C ALA A 10 -16.89 -2.78 -3.30
N LEU A 11 -17.47 -1.59 -3.22
CA LEU A 11 -16.83 -0.36 -3.65
C LEU A 11 -15.80 0.00 -2.57
N SER A 12 -14.52 -0.28 -2.83
CA SER A 12 -13.41 0.20 -2.02
C SER A 12 -13.35 1.72 -2.22
N ALA A 13 -13.80 2.49 -1.25
CA ALA A 13 -13.61 3.93 -1.25
C ALA A 13 -12.14 4.19 -0.88
N ILE A 14 -11.31 4.49 -1.87
CA ILE A 14 -9.98 5.06 -1.65
C ILE A 14 -10.22 6.48 -1.14
N ALA A 15 -9.99 6.71 0.14
CA ALA A 15 -9.94 8.05 0.69
C ALA A 15 -8.57 8.65 0.36
N THR A 16 -8.41 9.17 -0.84
CA THR A 16 -7.26 10.00 -1.19
C THR A 16 -7.43 11.37 -0.54
N VAL A 17 -6.75 11.61 0.56
CA VAL A 17 -6.64 12.94 1.14
C VAL A 17 -5.46 13.64 0.45
N THR A 18 -5.73 14.34 -0.64
CA THR A 18 -4.72 15.17 -1.30
C THR A 18 -4.60 16.49 -0.55
N TYR A 19 -3.43 16.73 0.03
CA TYR A 19 -3.05 18.01 0.61
C TYR A 19 -2.28 18.85 -0.40
N ALA A 20 -2.77 20.05 -0.65
CA ALA A 20 -1.98 21.13 -1.21
C ALA A 20 -1.18 21.80 -0.06
N GLY A 21 -0.15 21.11 0.41
CA GLY A 21 0.82 21.61 1.38
C GLY A 21 2.18 21.73 0.72
N SER A 22 3.07 22.50 1.27
CA SER A 22 4.38 22.91 0.78
C SER A 22 5.04 22.00 -0.28
N ALA A 23 5.69 22.57 -1.26
CA ALA A 23 6.20 21.95 -2.50
C ALA A 23 7.25 20.81 -2.33
N GLN A 24 7.32 20.13 -1.20
CA GLN A 24 8.40 19.19 -0.86
C GLN A 24 8.02 18.08 0.12
N ALA A 25 6.76 17.67 0.21
CA ALA A 25 6.40 16.56 1.09
C ALA A 25 5.82 15.40 0.28
N ALA A 26 6.31 14.19 0.57
CA ALA A 26 5.76 12.96 0.03
C ALA A 26 4.37 12.68 0.61
N GLY A 27 3.56 11.96 -0.16
CA GLY A 27 2.24 11.50 0.27
C GLY A 27 2.26 10.03 0.67
N PHE A 28 1.27 9.63 1.45
CA PHE A 28 0.99 8.22 1.69
C PHE A 28 -0.51 7.96 1.79
N SER A 29 -0.92 6.76 1.45
CA SER A 29 -2.31 6.31 1.48
C SER A 29 -2.42 4.91 2.05
N TYR A 30 -3.66 4.54 2.41
CA TYR A 30 -3.99 3.22 2.91
C TYR A 30 -5.21 2.67 2.18
N GLY A 31 -5.17 1.37 1.90
CA GLY A 31 -6.26 0.65 1.29
C GLY A 31 -6.25 -0.84 1.66
N SER A 32 -7.20 -1.57 1.13
CA SER A 32 -7.21 -3.03 1.24
C SER A 32 -6.20 -3.71 0.32
N GLY A 33 -5.64 -2.97 -0.64
CA GLY A 33 -4.85 -3.50 -1.73
C GLY A 33 -5.69 -4.28 -2.75
N ALA A 34 -5.02 -5.04 -3.61
CA ALA A 34 -5.60 -5.83 -4.68
C ALA A 34 -5.17 -7.29 -4.61
N PHE A 35 -5.89 -8.14 -5.32
CA PHE A 35 -5.42 -9.49 -5.63
C PHE A 35 -4.43 -9.43 -6.81
N ARG A 36 -3.33 -10.20 -6.73
CA ARG A 36 -2.38 -10.33 -7.86
C ARG A 36 -3.06 -10.89 -9.10
N ASP A 37 -3.79 -11.98 -8.89
CA ASP A 37 -4.51 -12.72 -9.92
C ASP A 37 -5.94 -12.96 -9.49
N ASN A 38 -6.84 -13.10 -10.46
CA ASN A 38 -8.24 -13.40 -10.18
C ASN A 38 -8.37 -14.70 -9.36
N ASN A 39 -8.76 -14.55 -8.09
CA ASN A 39 -9.07 -15.61 -7.13
C ASN A 39 -7.90 -16.24 -6.35
N VAL A 40 -6.67 -15.75 -6.42
CA VAL A 40 -5.63 -16.13 -5.46
C VAL A 40 -5.76 -15.26 -4.23
N THR A 41 -6.18 -15.84 -3.09
CA THR A 41 -6.53 -15.08 -1.89
C THR A 41 -5.60 -15.33 -0.71
N ASN A 42 -4.65 -16.27 -0.83
CA ASN A 42 -3.81 -16.74 0.26
C ASN A 42 -2.36 -16.22 0.19
N GLU A 43 -2.10 -15.16 -0.57
CA GLU A 43 -0.78 -14.55 -0.75
C GLU A 43 -0.69 -13.12 -0.19
N GLY A 44 -1.62 -12.74 0.68
CA GLY A 44 -1.70 -11.37 1.19
C GLY A 44 -2.37 -10.39 0.20
N SER A 45 -2.18 -9.10 0.45
CA SER A 45 -2.65 -8.03 -0.43
C SER A 45 -1.49 -7.48 -1.25
N PHE A 46 -1.77 -7.09 -2.48
CA PHE A 46 -0.81 -6.48 -3.42
C PHE A 46 -1.20 -5.03 -3.73
N SER A 47 -0.26 -4.30 -4.32
CA SER A 47 -0.58 -3.03 -4.99
C SER A 47 -1.58 -3.25 -6.12
N GLU A 48 -2.46 -2.28 -6.36
CA GLU A 48 -3.30 -2.26 -7.55
C GLU A 48 -2.46 -2.22 -8.85
N ASN A 49 -1.21 -1.77 -8.75
CA ASN A 49 -0.27 -1.66 -9.86
C ASN A 49 0.61 -2.92 -10.03
N VAL A 50 0.36 -4.01 -9.30
CA VAL A 50 1.24 -5.21 -9.27
C VAL A 50 1.54 -5.80 -10.64
N ASN A 51 0.63 -5.66 -11.59
CA ASN A 51 0.75 -6.17 -12.96
C ASN A 51 1.08 -5.07 -13.99
N ASP A 52 1.27 -3.82 -13.55
CA ASP A 52 1.50 -2.70 -14.45
C ASP A 52 2.96 -2.60 -14.88
N ALA A 53 3.17 -2.16 -16.12
CA ALA A 53 4.51 -1.96 -16.64
C ALA A 53 5.26 -0.86 -15.86
N GLY A 54 6.51 -1.16 -15.48
CA GLY A 54 7.37 -0.25 -14.74
C GLY A 54 7.30 -0.40 -13.23
N TYR A 55 6.47 -1.31 -12.73
CA TYR A 55 6.48 -1.72 -11.32
C TYR A 55 7.25 -3.03 -11.14
N GLU A 56 7.81 -3.18 -9.95
CA GLU A 56 8.56 -4.37 -9.51
C GLU A 56 8.00 -4.81 -8.17
N THR A 57 7.60 -6.08 -8.04
CA THR A 57 7.04 -6.60 -6.79
C THR A 57 7.87 -7.76 -6.25
N PHE A 58 8.22 -7.68 -4.97
CA PHE A 58 8.85 -8.76 -4.20
C PHE A 58 7.81 -9.35 -3.25
N ASP A 59 7.40 -10.58 -3.52
CA ASP A 59 6.38 -11.33 -2.76
C ASP A 59 6.99 -12.32 -1.75
N PHE A 60 8.31 -12.38 -1.67
CA PHE A 60 9.09 -13.26 -0.79
C PHE A 60 8.85 -14.77 -0.96
N ASN A 61 7.89 -15.21 -1.76
CA ASN A 61 7.39 -16.58 -1.82
C ASN A 61 8.42 -17.65 -2.21
N ASN A 62 9.47 -17.28 -2.88
CA ASN A 62 10.53 -18.19 -3.31
C ASN A 62 11.91 -17.78 -2.76
N SER A 63 11.94 -16.93 -1.74
CA SER A 63 13.17 -16.40 -1.19
C SER A 63 13.73 -17.32 -0.11
N THR A 64 14.99 -17.70 -0.22
CA THR A 64 15.74 -18.35 0.86
C THR A 64 16.52 -17.35 1.72
N GLY A 65 16.37 -16.07 1.44
CA GLY A 65 17.00 -14.93 2.11
C GLY A 65 16.39 -13.63 1.63
N LEU A 66 17.09 -12.52 1.87
CA LEU A 66 16.63 -11.23 1.37
C LEU A 66 16.60 -11.23 -0.16
N PRO A 67 15.51 -10.69 -0.74
CA PRO A 67 15.44 -10.53 -2.19
C PRO A 67 16.40 -9.45 -2.67
N GLY A 68 16.58 -9.37 -3.97
CA GLY A 68 17.31 -8.31 -4.64
C GLY A 68 17.47 -8.64 -6.12
N ASN A 69 17.64 -7.62 -6.91
CA ASN A 69 17.88 -7.74 -8.33
C ASN A 69 18.75 -6.57 -8.85
N ASP A 70 18.79 -6.33 -10.14
CA ASP A 70 19.54 -5.23 -10.74
C ASP A 70 18.91 -3.83 -10.53
N LYS A 71 17.78 -3.75 -9.84
CA LYS A 71 17.02 -2.52 -9.57
C LYS A 71 16.90 -2.18 -8.08
N VAL A 72 16.72 -3.20 -7.23
CA VAL A 72 16.45 -3.04 -5.80
C VAL A 72 17.33 -4.00 -4.99
N ASN A 73 17.98 -3.48 -3.96
CA ASN A 73 18.76 -4.24 -3.01
C ASN A 73 18.10 -4.20 -1.63
N TYR A 74 18.16 -5.34 -0.94
CA TYR A 74 17.80 -5.46 0.47
C TYR A 74 19.02 -5.79 1.30
N SER A 75 19.12 -5.17 2.46
CA SER A 75 20.14 -5.48 3.46
C SER A 75 19.55 -5.45 4.87
N TYR A 76 20.28 -6.03 5.83
CA TYR A 76 19.90 -6.01 7.23
C TYR A 76 20.77 -5.03 8.00
N SER A 77 20.17 -4.35 8.97
CA SER A 77 20.84 -3.48 9.92
C SER A 77 20.45 -3.85 11.36
N GLY A 78 21.30 -3.47 12.30
CA GLY A 78 21.07 -3.62 13.74
C GLY A 78 21.86 -4.76 14.38
N ASN A 79 22.19 -4.55 15.67
CA ASN A 79 23.12 -5.39 16.44
C ASN A 79 22.45 -6.26 17.51
N ASN A 80 21.12 -6.35 17.53
CA ASN A 80 20.43 -7.15 18.54
C ASN A 80 20.62 -8.64 18.27
N THR A 81 20.94 -9.41 19.33
CA THR A 81 21.16 -10.86 19.25
C THR A 81 19.88 -11.68 19.36
N ARG A 82 18.74 -11.07 19.70
CA ARG A 82 17.48 -11.76 19.93
C ARG A 82 16.58 -11.85 18.70
N GLY A 83 16.76 -10.98 17.75
CA GLY A 83 15.90 -10.93 16.57
C GLY A 83 16.69 -11.10 15.30
N THR A 84 16.07 -11.65 14.29
CA THR A 84 16.57 -11.71 12.93
C THR A 84 15.62 -10.95 12.02
N THR A 85 16.15 -10.17 11.10
CA THR A 85 15.37 -9.81 9.94
C THR A 85 15.46 -11.00 8.99
N GLN A 86 14.36 -11.55 8.59
CA GLN A 86 14.34 -12.76 7.78
C GLN A 86 13.07 -12.86 6.94
N VAL A 87 13.17 -13.56 5.85
CA VAL A 87 11.99 -14.09 5.17
C VAL A 87 11.53 -15.31 5.97
N VAL A 88 10.30 -15.27 6.45
CA VAL A 88 9.75 -16.31 7.29
C VAL A 88 9.21 -17.44 6.43
N THR A 89 9.75 -18.64 6.66
CA THR A 89 9.17 -19.86 6.13
C THR A 89 8.00 -20.26 7.01
N LEU A 90 6.82 -20.39 6.43
CA LEU A 90 5.61 -20.63 7.17
C LEU A 90 5.63 -21.99 7.86
N ASP A 91 5.76 -21.96 9.17
CA ASP A 91 5.26 -23.03 10.03
C ASP A 91 3.91 -22.61 10.65
N ASN A 92 3.27 -23.50 11.37
CA ASN A 92 1.95 -23.24 11.96
C ASN A 92 1.92 -22.12 13.00
N GLN A 93 3.06 -21.60 13.45
CA GLN A 93 3.14 -20.53 14.43
C GLN A 93 3.28 -19.17 13.75
N GLU A 94 4.03 -19.11 12.66
CA GLU A 94 4.36 -17.88 11.96
C GLU A 94 3.21 -17.38 11.08
N ILE A 95 2.42 -18.28 10.54
CA ILE A 95 1.30 -17.98 9.63
C ILE A 95 0.29 -17.00 10.23
N LYS A 96 0.15 -16.97 11.56
CA LYS A 96 -0.76 -16.06 12.26
C LYS A 96 -0.33 -14.59 12.21
N TRP A 97 0.94 -14.31 11.90
CA TRP A 97 1.48 -12.96 11.83
C TRP A 97 1.63 -12.46 10.39
N ALA A 98 1.42 -13.34 9.41
CA ALA A 98 1.48 -12.99 8.01
C ALA A 98 0.46 -11.87 7.68
N PRO A 99 0.87 -10.84 6.90
CA PRO A 99 -0.03 -9.77 6.49
C PRO A 99 -1.27 -10.29 5.79
N ALA A 100 -2.45 -9.86 6.21
CA ALA A 100 -3.73 -10.38 5.72
C ALA A 100 -3.98 -10.05 4.23
N GLY A 101 -4.87 -10.79 3.60
CA GLY A 101 -5.36 -10.53 2.25
C GLY A 101 -6.35 -9.35 2.18
N VAL A 102 -6.80 -9.06 0.97
CA VAL A 102 -7.63 -7.89 0.60
C VAL A 102 -8.89 -7.74 1.46
N ASN A 103 -9.55 -8.85 1.81
CA ASN A 103 -10.75 -8.86 2.68
C ASN A 103 -10.46 -9.49 4.07
N GLY A 104 -9.19 -9.56 4.47
CA GLY A 104 -8.78 -10.22 5.71
C GLY A 104 -8.58 -11.74 5.57
N GLU A 105 -8.42 -12.24 4.35
CA GLU A 105 -8.13 -13.65 4.12
C GLU A 105 -6.79 -14.01 4.74
N LYS A 106 -6.69 -15.26 5.17
CA LYS A 106 -5.45 -15.82 5.69
C LYS A 106 -4.37 -15.83 4.60
N ASN A 107 -3.26 -15.19 4.88
CA ASN A 107 -2.08 -15.30 4.06
C ASN A 107 -1.30 -16.57 4.43
N GLU A 108 -0.99 -17.39 3.44
CA GLU A 108 -0.24 -18.64 3.56
C GLU A 108 1.10 -18.56 2.81
N SER A 109 1.49 -17.36 2.40
CA SER A 109 2.75 -17.09 1.70
C SER A 109 3.87 -16.67 2.66
N GLN A 110 5.11 -16.69 2.18
CA GLN A 110 6.25 -16.17 2.92
C GLN A 110 6.17 -14.64 2.99
N TYR A 111 6.73 -14.07 4.05
CA TYR A 111 6.76 -12.64 4.27
C TYR A 111 8.06 -12.19 4.95
N LEU A 112 8.37 -10.90 4.88
CA LEU A 112 9.49 -10.32 5.58
C LEU A 112 9.11 -9.99 7.02
N GLN A 113 9.89 -10.49 7.98
CA GLN A 113 9.79 -10.13 9.39
C GLN A 113 11.03 -9.35 9.82
N VAL A 114 10.82 -8.16 10.35
CA VAL A 114 11.85 -7.37 11.04
C VAL A 114 11.60 -7.45 12.52
N PHE A 115 12.55 -8.00 13.26
CA PHE A 115 12.35 -8.32 14.67
C PHE A 115 13.24 -7.46 15.58
N GLU A 116 12.75 -7.15 16.73
CA GLU A 116 13.36 -6.55 17.94
C GLU A 116 14.74 -5.87 17.76
N GLY A 117 14.74 -4.55 17.53
CA GLY A 117 15.97 -3.77 17.39
C GLY A 117 16.73 -3.99 16.07
N LYS A 118 16.05 -4.53 15.07
CA LYS A 118 16.56 -4.73 13.73
C LYS A 118 15.87 -3.82 12.72
N SER A 119 16.48 -3.74 11.55
CA SER A 119 15.91 -3.06 10.38
C SER A 119 16.16 -3.85 9.11
N ALA A 120 15.24 -3.77 8.19
CA ALA A 120 15.48 -4.04 6.78
C ALA A 120 15.75 -2.69 6.08
N VAL A 121 16.81 -2.63 5.30
CA VAL A 121 17.17 -1.48 4.49
C VAL A 121 16.99 -1.86 3.03
N ILE A 122 16.24 -1.06 2.32
CA ILE A 122 15.90 -1.26 0.91
C ILE A 122 16.45 -0.06 0.15
N GLU A 123 17.24 -0.30 -0.88
CA GLU A 123 17.90 0.75 -1.65
C GLU A 123 17.76 0.49 -3.15
N THR A 124 17.83 1.55 -3.95
CA THR A 124 18.00 1.38 -5.39
C THR A 124 19.35 0.71 -5.68
N ALA A 125 19.39 -0.22 -6.63
CA ALA A 125 20.59 -0.97 -6.95
C ALA A 125 21.61 -0.14 -7.75
N LYS A 126 21.18 0.98 -8.33
CA LYS A 126 22.04 1.85 -9.17
C LYS A 126 22.08 3.24 -8.58
N GLU A 127 23.26 3.79 -8.49
CA GLU A 127 23.49 5.19 -8.09
C GLU A 127 22.71 6.15 -9.00
N GLY A 128 22.01 7.08 -8.37
CA GLY A 128 21.22 8.11 -9.04
C GLY A 128 19.82 7.66 -9.50
N ASP A 129 19.47 6.39 -9.36
CA ASP A 129 18.08 5.96 -9.47
C ASP A 129 17.32 6.34 -8.19
N THR A 130 16.01 6.56 -8.31
CA THR A 130 15.13 6.84 -7.17
C THR A 130 13.81 6.11 -7.34
N PHE A 131 13.19 5.81 -6.21
CA PHE A 131 11.79 5.41 -6.16
C PHE A 131 10.91 6.65 -6.13
N ASN A 132 9.82 6.65 -6.86
CA ASN A 132 8.74 7.61 -6.68
C ASN A 132 7.44 6.94 -6.17
N TYR A 133 7.48 5.64 -5.94
CA TYR A 133 6.41 4.86 -5.34
C TYR A 133 6.98 3.65 -4.60
N PHE A 134 6.41 3.38 -3.44
CA PHE A 134 6.60 2.16 -2.67
C PHE A 134 5.28 1.75 -2.03
N GLY A 135 4.87 0.51 -2.25
CA GLY A 135 3.71 -0.10 -1.60
C GLY A 135 4.10 -1.34 -0.83
N LEU A 136 3.44 -1.60 0.30
CA LEU A 136 3.63 -2.83 1.05
C LEU A 136 2.37 -3.27 1.78
N ASN A 137 2.20 -4.58 1.91
CA ASN A 137 1.20 -5.16 2.79
C ASN A 137 1.75 -5.24 4.22
N LEU A 138 1.07 -4.62 5.17
CA LEU A 138 1.43 -4.60 6.58
C LEU A 138 0.60 -5.60 7.38
N GLY A 139 1.28 -6.41 8.19
CA GLY A 139 0.67 -7.31 9.15
C GLY A 139 0.88 -6.84 10.58
N ALA A 140 -0.09 -7.10 11.44
CA ALA A 140 0.00 -6.98 12.89
C ALA A 140 0.69 -5.68 13.38
N LEU A 141 0.40 -4.55 12.75
CA LEU A 141 1.02 -3.26 13.06
C LEU A 141 0.95 -2.94 14.55
N SER A 142 2.10 -2.68 15.16
CA SER A 142 2.25 -2.51 16.60
C SER A 142 3.16 -1.33 16.97
N SER A 143 3.11 -0.93 18.25
CA SER A 143 4.01 0.11 18.76
C SER A 143 5.47 -0.34 18.61
N GLY A 144 6.29 0.50 18.01
CA GLY A 144 7.69 0.18 17.70
C GLY A 144 7.94 -0.10 16.23
N ASN A 145 6.90 -0.30 15.42
CA ASN A 145 7.03 -0.32 13.97
C ASN A 145 7.28 1.10 13.45
N THR A 146 8.32 1.27 12.64
CA THR A 146 8.67 2.54 12.02
C THR A 146 9.08 2.34 10.57
N LEU A 147 8.73 3.33 9.74
CA LEU A 147 9.17 3.46 8.36
C LEU A 147 9.85 4.82 8.19
N GLU A 148 11.01 4.82 7.55
CA GLU A 148 11.76 6.03 7.22
C GLU A 148 12.20 5.95 5.76
N PHE A 149 12.20 7.10 5.10
CA PHE A 149 12.55 7.22 3.68
C PHE A 149 13.62 8.28 3.53
N PHE A 150 14.56 8.06 2.64
CA PHE A 150 15.71 8.96 2.44
C PHE A 150 15.94 9.20 0.95
N ASN A 151 16.43 10.39 0.64
CA ASN A 151 17.04 10.76 -0.63
C ASN A 151 18.51 11.09 -0.37
N GLY A 152 19.40 10.17 -0.64
CA GLY A 152 20.77 10.22 -0.13
C GLY A 152 20.79 10.14 1.40
N ASP A 153 21.33 11.19 2.04
CA ASP A 153 21.37 11.31 3.49
C ASP A 153 20.19 12.11 4.08
N ASP A 154 19.39 12.73 3.23
CA ASP A 154 18.28 13.59 3.66
C ASP A 154 17.01 12.77 3.88
N ALA A 155 16.40 12.91 5.06
CA ALA A 155 15.15 12.25 5.37
C ALA A 155 13.98 12.90 4.62
N VAL A 156 13.18 12.10 3.94
CA VAL A 156 11.97 12.55 3.25
C VAL A 156 10.87 12.88 4.26
N VAL A 157 10.23 14.01 4.07
CA VAL A 157 9.12 14.49 4.90
C VAL A 157 7.80 14.00 4.32
N PHE A 158 6.91 13.49 5.15
CA PHE A 158 5.54 13.12 4.82
C PHE A 158 4.56 14.05 5.52
N ASP A 159 3.64 14.64 4.76
CA ASP A 159 2.53 15.39 5.32
C ASP A 159 1.32 14.47 5.56
N TYR A 160 0.65 14.65 6.70
CA TYR A 160 -0.52 13.86 7.06
C TYR A 160 -1.49 14.66 7.95
N MET A 161 -2.70 14.13 8.12
CA MET A 161 -3.65 14.65 9.11
C MET A 161 -3.64 13.79 10.35
N ASP A 162 -3.54 14.42 11.50
CA ASP A 162 -3.76 13.73 12.77
C ASP A 162 -5.24 13.37 12.98
N THR A 163 -5.52 12.62 14.03
CA THR A 163 -6.89 12.18 14.38
C THR A 163 -7.83 13.32 14.73
N GLN A 164 -7.32 14.53 14.99
CA GLN A 164 -8.06 15.75 15.25
C GLN A 164 -8.30 16.59 13.98
N GLY A 165 -7.71 16.18 12.86
CA GLY A 165 -7.83 16.90 11.59
C GLY A 165 -6.84 18.05 11.43
N ASN A 166 -5.75 18.08 12.21
CA ASN A 166 -4.68 19.06 12.03
C ASN A 166 -3.61 18.53 11.07
N ALA A 167 -3.11 19.42 10.21
CA ALA A 167 -1.97 19.10 9.33
C ALA A 167 -0.70 18.93 10.17
N GLN A 168 0.02 17.86 9.92
CA GLN A 168 1.26 17.48 10.57
C GLN A 168 2.28 17.01 9.53
N SER A 169 3.55 16.99 9.90
CA SER A 169 4.62 16.46 9.06
C SER A 169 5.53 15.56 9.89
N ALA A 170 6.06 14.50 9.28
CA ALA A 170 7.00 13.59 9.93
C ALA A 170 8.00 13.01 8.92
N THR A 171 9.22 12.75 9.39
CA THR A 171 10.24 11.98 8.66
C THR A 171 10.26 10.51 9.06
N THR A 172 9.70 10.17 10.23
CA THR A 172 9.54 8.81 10.71
C THR A 172 8.05 8.50 10.85
N LEU A 173 7.55 7.58 10.05
CA LEU A 173 6.17 7.12 10.10
C LEU A 173 6.05 6.03 11.15
N THR A 174 5.44 6.38 12.28
CA THR A 174 5.27 5.49 13.42
C THR A 174 3.92 4.78 13.40
N TYR A 175 3.76 3.77 14.24
CA TYR A 175 2.49 3.10 14.51
C TYR A 175 1.31 4.08 14.65
N SER A 176 1.46 5.13 15.45
CA SER A 176 0.37 6.08 15.69
C SER A 176 -0.03 6.88 14.45
N ILE A 177 0.92 7.20 13.58
CA ILE A 177 0.65 7.90 12.31
C ILE A 177 -0.05 6.95 11.34
N LEU A 178 0.50 5.74 11.17
CA LEU A 178 -0.05 4.74 10.25
C LEU A 178 -1.47 4.29 10.66
N THR A 179 -1.72 4.08 11.96
CA THR A 179 -3.06 3.70 12.46
C THR A 179 -4.08 4.81 12.39
N ALA A 180 -3.66 6.08 12.39
CA ALA A 180 -4.59 7.19 12.18
C ALA A 180 -5.26 7.15 10.81
N LEU A 181 -4.56 6.64 9.78
CA LEU A 181 -5.10 6.44 8.43
C LEU A 181 -5.87 5.14 8.26
N ALA A 182 -5.57 4.13 9.05
CA ALA A 182 -6.07 2.77 8.88
C ALA A 182 -6.97 2.32 10.05
N PRO A 183 -8.04 3.05 10.40
CA PRO A 183 -8.83 2.74 11.59
C PRO A 183 -9.65 1.45 11.46
N THR A 184 -9.84 0.92 10.26
CA THR A 184 -10.78 -0.17 9.96
C THR A 184 -10.19 -1.25 9.07
N ALA A 185 -8.87 -1.44 9.12
CA ALA A 185 -8.20 -2.46 8.33
C ALA A 185 -8.75 -3.86 8.59
N ALA A 186 -8.61 -4.72 7.60
CA ALA A 186 -8.89 -6.14 7.73
C ALA A 186 -8.09 -6.72 8.91
N GLN A 187 -8.78 -7.40 9.82
CA GLN A 187 -8.20 -7.86 11.08
C GLN A 187 -7.94 -9.35 11.02
N GLN A 188 -6.69 -9.75 10.93
CA GLN A 188 -6.30 -11.16 11.02
C GLN A 188 -5.96 -11.57 12.45
N HIS A 189 -5.41 -10.69 13.26
CA HIS A 189 -4.85 -11.00 14.58
C HIS A 189 -5.53 -10.21 15.70
N GLY A 190 -6.75 -10.58 16.08
CA GLY A 190 -7.37 -10.11 17.32
C GLY A 190 -7.49 -8.59 17.47
N GLY A 191 -7.71 -7.85 16.40
CA GLY A 191 -7.90 -6.42 16.42
C GLY A 191 -6.69 -5.57 16.00
N GLN A 192 -5.64 -6.20 15.49
CA GLN A 192 -4.47 -5.48 14.97
C GLN A 192 -4.73 -4.96 13.56
N THR A 193 -4.06 -3.85 13.22
CA THR A 193 -4.16 -3.22 11.92
C THR A 193 -3.37 -4.02 10.89
N ASN A 194 -4.03 -4.38 9.81
CA ASN A 194 -3.43 -5.00 8.63
C ASN A 194 -3.91 -4.25 7.39
N GLY A 195 -3.14 -4.23 6.32
CA GLY A 195 -3.58 -3.69 5.05
C GLY A 195 -2.44 -3.17 4.19
N PHE A 196 -2.79 -2.65 3.02
CA PHE A 196 -1.83 -2.18 2.05
C PHE A 196 -1.59 -0.68 2.21
N PHE A 197 -0.33 -0.30 2.40
CA PHE A 197 0.10 1.10 2.48
C PHE A 197 0.89 1.46 1.23
N GLU A 198 0.70 2.67 0.75
CA GLU A 198 1.37 3.23 -0.40
C GLU A 198 2.03 4.55 -0.02
N PHE A 199 3.27 4.74 -0.44
CA PHE A 199 4.10 5.92 -0.21
C PHE A 199 4.56 6.44 -1.57
N PHE A 200 4.40 7.72 -1.82
CA PHE A 200 4.63 8.26 -3.15
C PHE A 200 5.12 9.71 -3.13
N SER A 201 5.90 10.04 -4.14
CA SER A 201 6.41 11.39 -4.35
C SER A 201 5.34 12.33 -4.88
N GLU A 202 5.23 13.51 -4.31
CA GLU A 202 4.38 14.61 -4.80
C GLU A 202 5.17 15.62 -5.67
N GLY A 203 6.50 15.52 -5.70
CA GLY A 203 7.40 16.39 -6.46
C GLY A 203 8.67 15.69 -6.95
N MET A 204 9.69 16.47 -7.25
CA MET A 204 11.02 15.99 -7.64
C MET A 204 11.93 15.76 -6.44
N ASP A 205 11.75 16.56 -5.40
CA ASP A 205 12.68 16.63 -4.27
C ASP A 205 12.31 15.64 -3.15
N ASP A 206 11.14 15.02 -3.24
CA ASP A 206 10.60 14.02 -2.31
C ASP A 206 10.65 12.58 -2.86
N ASN A 207 11.38 12.36 -3.97
CA ASN A 207 11.78 11.02 -4.37
C ASN A 207 12.73 10.42 -3.32
N PHE A 208 12.75 9.13 -3.20
CA PHE A 208 13.60 8.44 -2.23
C PHE A 208 14.39 7.32 -2.90
N ASP A 209 15.61 7.09 -2.42
CA ASP A 209 16.50 6.02 -2.89
C ASP A 209 16.74 4.94 -1.84
N LYS A 210 16.31 5.23 -0.60
CA LYS A 210 16.45 4.32 0.54
C LYS A 210 15.20 4.32 1.42
N ILE A 211 14.79 3.12 1.85
CA ILE A 211 13.68 2.88 2.77
C ILE A 211 14.20 2.04 3.93
N VAL A 212 13.85 2.41 5.15
CA VAL A 212 14.22 1.68 6.36
C VAL A 212 12.95 1.22 7.08
N ILE A 213 12.79 -0.08 7.20
CA ILE A 213 11.71 -0.73 7.95
C ILE A 213 12.32 -1.21 9.26
N SER A 214 11.86 -0.68 10.40
CA SER A 214 12.46 -0.97 11.70
C SER A 214 11.45 -1.41 12.73
N GLN A 215 11.90 -2.28 13.64
CA GLN A 215 11.18 -2.62 14.88
C GLN A 215 11.99 -2.13 16.08
N VAL A 216 11.45 -1.17 16.81
CA VAL A 216 12.02 -0.64 18.05
C VAL A 216 11.36 -1.31 19.25
N GLY A 217 12.15 -2.00 20.07
CA GLY A 217 11.62 -2.76 21.20
C GLY A 217 11.18 -4.17 20.81
N GLY A 218 10.41 -4.82 21.69
CA GLY A 218 9.99 -6.22 21.50
C GLY A 218 8.88 -6.38 20.47
N GLY A 219 8.86 -7.54 19.82
CA GLY A 219 7.90 -7.89 18.79
C GLY A 219 8.48 -7.84 17.38
N GLY A 220 7.64 -8.00 16.39
CA GLY A 220 8.00 -8.00 14.98
C GLY A 220 7.32 -6.87 14.20
N PHE A 221 7.81 -6.66 13.02
CA PHE A 221 7.19 -5.85 11.98
C PHE A 221 7.07 -6.74 10.74
N GLU A 222 5.90 -7.22 10.48
CA GLU A 222 5.61 -8.16 9.41
C GLU A 222 5.14 -7.40 8.18
N THR A 223 5.83 -7.61 7.06
CA THR A 223 5.53 -6.94 5.79
C THR A 223 5.64 -7.91 4.63
N ASP A 224 4.82 -7.69 3.59
CA ASP A 224 4.75 -8.56 2.42
C ASP A 224 4.47 -7.75 1.15
N ASN A 225 4.67 -8.38 -0.01
CA ASN A 225 4.26 -7.85 -1.31
C ASN A 225 4.76 -6.42 -1.58
N HIS A 226 6.07 -6.20 -1.34
CA HIS A 226 6.71 -4.90 -1.58
C HIS A 226 6.70 -4.56 -3.07
N THR A 227 6.04 -3.49 -3.43
CA THR A 227 5.91 -3.02 -4.82
C THR A 227 6.61 -1.68 -4.98
N PHE A 228 7.46 -1.56 -5.99
CA PHE A 228 8.28 -0.37 -6.27
C PHE A 228 8.02 0.17 -7.67
N ARG A 229 8.13 1.48 -7.83
CA ARG A 229 8.33 2.11 -9.13
C ARG A 229 9.58 2.95 -9.10
N ILE A 230 10.55 2.58 -9.94
CA ILE A 230 11.80 3.32 -10.10
C ILE A 230 11.57 4.38 -11.17
N ALA A 231 11.46 5.62 -10.73
CA ALA A 231 11.27 6.79 -11.59
C ALA A 231 11.61 8.06 -10.81
N LYS A 232 11.86 9.14 -11.54
CA LYS A 232 12.06 10.50 -10.97
C LYS A 232 10.79 11.32 -11.08
N GLY A 233 10.59 12.20 -10.13
CA GLY A 233 9.50 13.16 -10.11
C GLY A 233 8.21 12.65 -9.48
N LYS A 234 7.19 13.47 -9.58
CA LYS A 234 5.89 13.20 -9.00
C LYS A 234 5.35 11.84 -9.45
N TYR A 235 4.87 11.07 -8.52
CA TYR A 235 4.09 9.87 -8.80
C TYR A 235 2.74 10.29 -9.38
N ALA A 236 2.50 9.89 -10.61
CA ALA A 236 1.18 10.00 -11.21
C ALA A 236 0.59 8.58 -11.22
N GLN A 237 -0.38 8.34 -10.37
CA GLN A 237 -1.20 7.14 -10.49
C GLN A 237 -1.80 7.13 -11.89
N ALA A 238 -1.67 6.01 -12.61
CA ALA A 238 -2.33 5.88 -13.89
C ALA A 238 -3.82 6.16 -13.65
N SER A 239 -4.33 7.23 -14.25
CA SER A 239 -5.75 7.56 -14.12
C SER A 239 -6.53 6.38 -14.69
N VAL A 240 -7.08 5.55 -13.81
CA VAL A 240 -8.10 4.59 -14.21
C VAL A 240 -9.24 5.44 -14.80
N PRO A 241 -9.59 5.29 -16.07
CA PRO A 241 -10.72 6.02 -16.63
C PRO A 241 -11.94 5.63 -15.77
N GLU A 242 -12.46 6.58 -15.01
CA GLU A 242 -13.65 6.32 -14.20
C GLU A 242 -14.80 5.86 -15.10
N PRO A 243 -15.21 4.59 -15.08
CA PRO A 243 -16.26 4.10 -15.97
C PRO A 243 -17.62 4.72 -15.65
N SER A 244 -17.75 5.40 -14.52
CA SER A 244 -19.02 5.87 -13.99
C SER A 244 -19.49 7.22 -14.51
N ILE A 245 -18.59 8.15 -14.83
CA ILE A 245 -19.00 9.50 -15.28
C ILE A 245 -19.45 9.47 -16.75
N ALA A 246 -18.75 8.74 -17.62
CA ALA A 246 -19.12 8.62 -19.03
C ALA A 246 -20.45 7.86 -19.23
N LEU A 247 -20.69 6.79 -18.45
CA LEU A 247 -21.96 6.05 -18.47
C LEU A 247 -23.09 6.86 -17.82
N GLY A 248 -22.84 7.62 -16.79
CA GLY A 248 -23.80 8.51 -16.16
C GLY A 248 -24.26 9.65 -17.09
N MET A 249 -23.34 10.28 -17.82
CA MET A 249 -23.67 11.32 -18.79
C MET A 249 -24.43 10.79 -20.01
N LEU A 250 -24.11 9.58 -20.50
CA LEU A 250 -24.85 8.93 -21.57
C LEU A 250 -26.26 8.54 -21.13
N ALA A 251 -26.47 8.08 -19.90
CA ALA A 251 -27.80 7.76 -19.37
C ALA A 251 -28.67 9.02 -19.19
N PHE A 252 -28.07 10.13 -18.72
CA PHE A 252 -28.78 11.41 -18.57
C PHE A 252 -29.16 12.04 -19.91
N SER A 253 -28.25 12.02 -20.92
CA SER A 253 -28.54 12.57 -22.23
C SER A 253 -29.55 11.72 -22.98
N GLY A 254 -29.48 10.39 -22.93
CA GLY A 254 -30.46 9.48 -23.53
C GLY A 254 -31.86 9.60 -22.91
N GLY A 255 -31.96 9.80 -21.58
CA GLY A 255 -33.23 10.00 -20.90
C GLY A 255 -33.97 11.29 -21.29
N MET A 256 -33.25 12.39 -21.54
CA MET A 256 -33.85 13.65 -22.00
C MET A 256 -34.37 13.58 -23.43
N PHE A 257 -33.71 12.85 -24.31
CA PHE A 257 -34.18 12.68 -25.71
C PHE A 257 -35.46 11.83 -25.82
N LEU A 258 -35.59 10.82 -24.97
CA LEU A 258 -36.80 9.99 -24.92
C LEU A 258 -38.01 10.72 -24.32
N ARG A 259 -37.80 11.64 -23.40
CA ARG A 259 -38.87 12.44 -22.77
C ARG A 259 -39.46 13.48 -23.74
N LYS A 260 -38.66 14.09 -24.59
CA LYS A 260 -39.14 15.03 -25.64
C LYS A 260 -39.96 14.36 -26.74
N ARG A 261 -39.74 13.09 -27.03
CA ARG A 261 -40.52 12.35 -28.06
C ARG A 261 -41.93 11.95 -27.59
N LYS A 262 -42.14 11.75 -26.27
CA LYS A 262 -43.47 11.40 -25.72
C LYS A 262 -44.42 12.60 -25.61
N GLN A 263 -43.92 13.83 -25.50
CA GLN A 263 -44.76 15.01 -25.41
C GLN A 263 -45.34 15.48 -26.76
N LYS A 264 -44.81 15.05 -27.90
CA LYS A 264 -45.34 15.42 -29.23
C LYS A 264 -46.46 14.52 -29.76
N LYS A 265 -46.85 13.46 -29.05
CA LYS A 265 -47.89 12.51 -29.45
C LYS A 265 -49.22 12.64 -28.72
N SER A 266 -49.39 13.66 -27.85
CA SER A 266 -50.64 13.86 -27.10
C SER A 266 -51.41 15.12 -27.49
N VAL A 267 -51.11 15.69 -28.68
CA VAL A 267 -51.87 16.81 -29.24
C VAL A 267 -52.16 16.48 -30.69
N GLU A 268 -53.08 15.56 -30.94
CA GLU A 268 -53.93 15.40 -32.10
C GLU A 268 -55.18 14.62 -31.67
#